data_241b8816f1af260376793a241a8edac5
#
_entry.id   241b8816f1af260376793a241a8edac5
#
_cell.length_a   1.000
_cell.length_b   1.000
_cell.length_c   1.000
_cell.angle_alpha   90.00
_cell.angle_beta   90.00
_cell.angle_gamma   90.00
#
_symmetry.space_group_name_H-M   'P 1'
#
loop_
_entity.id
_entity.type
_entity.pdbx_description
1 polymer ?
#
loop_
_entity_poly.entity_id
_entity_poly.type
_entity_poly.pdbx_seq_one_letter_code
_entity_poly.pdbx_strand_id
1 'polypeptide(L)'
;MTAHSIAETLQTIGLQAKTASALMAKAPTAVKNTALRKLAALLRANVQSLQVDNARDLERAIAAGLAEPMVDRLKLTPKVLETCAQGCEQLAAMPDVIGEIIGMKQQPSGIRVGQM
;
A
#
# COMPACT_ATOMS: atom_id res chain seq x y z
N MET A 1 4.94 -27.22 17.05
CA MET A 1 5.10 -26.04 16.16
C MET A 1 6.58 -25.84 15.96
N THR A 2 7.08 -26.12 14.77
CA THR A 2 8.45 -25.79 14.38
C THR A 2 8.52 -24.28 14.18
N ALA A 3 9.34 -23.60 14.99
CA ALA A 3 9.62 -22.18 14.81
C ALA A 3 10.34 -22.02 13.44
N HIS A 4 9.64 -21.47 12.47
CA HIS A 4 10.29 -21.05 11.23
C HIS A 4 11.37 -20.02 11.58
N SER A 5 12.54 -20.17 11.01
CA SER A 5 13.59 -19.18 11.19
C SER A 5 13.12 -17.83 10.59
N ILE A 6 13.61 -16.72 11.13
CA ILE A 6 13.31 -15.37 10.60
C ILE A 6 13.66 -15.32 9.10
N ALA A 7 14.73 -15.95 8.69
CA ALA A 7 15.15 -16.02 7.28
C ALA A 7 14.10 -16.73 6.40
N GLU A 8 13.57 -17.88 6.83
CA GLU A 8 12.51 -18.61 6.10
C GLU A 8 11.22 -17.81 6.01
N THR A 9 10.85 -17.14 7.09
CA THR A 9 9.67 -16.26 7.12
C THR A 9 9.82 -15.11 6.13
N LEU A 10 10.95 -14.42 6.13
CA LEU A 10 11.23 -13.32 5.21
C LEU A 10 11.30 -13.79 3.75
N GLN A 11 11.88 -14.95 3.49
CA GLN A 11 11.90 -15.53 2.15
C GLN A 11 10.49 -15.84 1.65
N THR A 12 9.65 -16.42 2.49
CA THR A 12 8.24 -16.70 2.15
C THR A 12 7.48 -15.43 1.83
N ILE A 13 7.59 -14.38 2.67
CA ILE A 13 6.97 -13.08 2.45
C ILE A 13 7.47 -12.46 1.14
N GLY A 14 8.78 -12.52 0.87
CA GLY A 14 9.38 -12.01 -0.36
C GLY A 14 8.86 -12.71 -1.62
N LEU A 15 8.72 -14.02 -1.60
CA LEU A 15 8.15 -14.79 -2.70
C LEU A 15 6.67 -14.47 -2.94
N GLN A 16 5.88 -14.35 -1.87
CA GLN A 16 4.49 -13.95 -1.94
C GLN A 16 4.33 -12.55 -2.52
N ALA A 17 5.14 -11.59 -2.08
CA ALA A 17 5.15 -10.24 -2.60
C ALA A 17 5.51 -10.19 -4.09
N LYS A 18 6.51 -10.95 -4.53
CA LYS A 18 6.91 -11.04 -5.94
C LYS A 18 5.77 -11.59 -6.81
N THR A 19 5.11 -12.64 -6.36
CA THR A 19 3.98 -13.25 -7.07
C THR A 19 2.80 -12.26 -7.15
N ALA A 20 2.45 -11.62 -6.04
CA ALA A 20 1.39 -10.62 -5.99
C ALA A 20 1.69 -9.42 -6.90
N SER A 21 2.95 -8.94 -6.94
CA SER A 21 3.38 -7.84 -7.81
C SER A 21 3.15 -8.16 -9.30
N ALA A 22 3.46 -9.38 -9.73
CA ALA A 22 3.24 -9.80 -11.12
C ALA A 22 1.76 -9.82 -11.52
N LEU A 23 0.88 -10.20 -10.58
CA LEU A 23 -0.57 -10.15 -10.77
C LEU A 23 -1.08 -8.70 -10.78
N MET A 24 -0.62 -7.87 -9.86
CA MET A 24 -0.98 -6.47 -9.77
C MET A 24 -0.59 -5.67 -11.02
N ALA A 25 0.57 -5.95 -11.61
CA ALA A 25 1.02 -5.30 -12.83
C ALA A 25 0.09 -5.55 -14.04
N LYS A 26 -0.64 -6.65 -14.04
CA LYS A 26 -1.60 -7.03 -15.09
C LYS A 26 -3.05 -6.67 -14.76
N ALA A 27 -3.31 -6.22 -13.53
CA ALA A 27 -4.66 -5.92 -13.10
C ALA A 27 -5.24 -4.72 -13.87
N PRO A 28 -6.49 -4.79 -14.34
CA PRO A 28 -7.17 -3.64 -14.94
C PRO A 28 -7.27 -2.46 -13.97
N THR A 29 -7.17 -1.24 -14.48
CA THR A 29 -7.29 -0.02 -13.69
C THR A 29 -8.56 0.01 -12.83
N ALA A 30 -9.69 -0.43 -13.38
CA ALA A 30 -10.95 -0.48 -12.64
C ALA A 30 -10.87 -1.37 -11.39
N VAL A 31 -10.15 -2.49 -11.45
CA VAL A 31 -9.95 -3.40 -10.31
C VAL A 31 -9.10 -2.74 -9.23
N LYS A 32 -7.99 -2.09 -9.62
CA LYS A 32 -7.13 -1.33 -8.70
C LYS A 32 -7.91 -0.22 -7.99
N ASN A 33 -8.68 0.55 -8.74
CA ASN A 33 -9.47 1.65 -8.22
C ASN A 33 -10.58 1.17 -7.28
N THR A 34 -11.23 0.05 -7.60
CA THR A 34 -12.22 -0.58 -6.72
C THR A 34 -11.59 -1.00 -5.40
N ALA A 35 -10.40 -1.61 -5.43
CA ALA A 35 -9.68 -2.00 -4.22
C ALA A 35 -9.34 -0.79 -3.34
N LEU A 36 -8.84 0.31 -3.93
CA LEU A 36 -8.53 1.54 -3.21
C LEU A 36 -9.78 2.18 -2.57
N ARG A 37 -10.88 2.26 -3.29
CA ARG A 37 -12.14 2.79 -2.76
C ARG A 37 -12.71 1.92 -1.64
N LYS A 38 -12.59 0.60 -1.77
CA LYS A 38 -13.01 -0.35 -0.74
C LYS A 38 -12.12 -0.22 0.51
N LEU A 39 -10.82 -0.02 0.35
CA LEU A 39 -9.93 0.25 1.47
C LEU A 39 -10.31 1.55 2.20
N ALA A 40 -10.60 2.63 1.48
CA ALA A 40 -11.07 3.87 2.07
C ALA A 40 -12.34 3.67 2.91
N ALA A 41 -13.32 2.93 2.38
CA ALA A 41 -14.54 2.61 3.10
C ALA A 41 -14.30 1.76 4.35
N LEU A 42 -13.40 0.77 4.27
CA LEU A 42 -13.02 -0.07 5.41
C LEU A 42 -12.28 0.72 6.50
N LEU A 43 -11.41 1.64 6.15
CA LEU A 43 -10.74 2.52 7.11
C LEU A 43 -11.76 3.35 7.90
N ARG A 44 -12.75 3.94 7.22
CA ARG A 44 -13.81 4.70 7.87
C ARG A 44 -14.73 3.86 8.74
N ALA A 45 -15.06 2.63 8.30
CA ALA A 45 -15.92 1.72 9.04
C ALA A 45 -15.26 1.14 10.29
N ASN A 46 -13.92 1.08 10.34
CA ASN A 46 -13.17 0.40 11.39
C ASN A 46 -12.34 1.36 12.27
N VAL A 47 -12.67 2.64 12.30
CA VAL A 47 -11.92 3.64 13.09
C VAL A 47 -11.76 3.21 14.55
N GLN A 48 -12.84 2.78 15.20
CA GLN A 48 -12.81 2.42 16.62
C GLN A 48 -11.95 1.19 16.88
N SER A 49 -12.08 0.12 16.09
CA SER A 49 -11.28 -1.09 16.28
C SER A 49 -9.79 -0.83 16.02
N LEU A 50 -9.45 -0.06 15.00
CA LEU A 50 -8.08 0.34 14.71
C LEU A 50 -7.48 1.19 15.84
N GLN A 51 -8.27 2.06 16.46
CA GLN A 51 -7.80 2.86 17.61
C GLN A 51 -7.57 2.01 18.86
N VAL A 52 -8.37 0.97 19.09
CA VAL A 52 -8.16 0.03 20.20
C VAL A 52 -6.83 -0.71 20.04
N ASP A 53 -6.53 -1.22 18.85
CA ASP A 53 -5.27 -1.90 18.58
C ASP A 53 -4.09 -0.92 18.64
N ASN A 54 -4.26 0.29 18.11
CA ASN A 54 -3.24 1.34 18.16
C ASN A 54 -2.92 1.77 19.59
N ALA A 55 -3.90 1.81 20.51
CA ALA A 55 -3.66 2.12 21.90
C ALA A 55 -2.68 1.12 22.54
N ARG A 56 -2.81 -0.16 22.23
CA ARG A 56 -1.87 -1.21 22.69
C ARG A 56 -0.46 -1.02 22.13
N ASP A 57 -0.37 -0.61 20.87
CA ASP A 57 0.93 -0.31 20.24
C ASP A 57 1.60 0.91 20.88
N LEU A 58 0.83 1.95 21.21
CA LEU A 58 1.31 3.12 21.93
C LEU A 58 1.82 2.78 23.33
N GLU A 59 1.08 1.97 24.07
CA GLU A 59 1.51 1.51 25.41
C GLU A 59 2.85 0.76 25.34
N ARG A 60 3.01 -0.15 24.37
CA ARG A 60 4.25 -0.89 24.14
C ARG A 60 5.41 0.02 23.76
N ALA A 61 5.16 0.98 22.87
CA ALA A 61 6.16 1.92 22.40
C ALA A 61 6.68 2.82 23.53
N ILE A 62 5.78 3.33 24.38
CA ILE A 62 6.12 4.14 25.55
C ILE A 62 6.91 3.30 26.57
N ALA A 63 6.46 2.08 26.86
CA ALA A 63 7.14 1.17 27.77
C ALA A 63 8.54 0.78 27.28
N ALA A 64 8.75 0.72 25.96
CA ALA A 64 10.05 0.49 25.32
C ALA A 64 10.94 1.74 25.26
N GLY A 65 10.50 2.89 25.79
CA GLY A 65 11.28 4.12 25.80
C GLY A 65 11.37 4.84 24.46
N LEU A 66 10.40 4.62 23.56
CA LEU A 66 10.37 5.32 22.27
C LEU A 66 10.22 6.82 22.49
N ALA A 67 11.00 7.63 21.75
CA ALA A 67 10.97 9.09 21.85
C ALA A 67 9.59 9.67 21.48
N GLU A 68 9.16 10.72 22.17
CA GLU A 68 7.85 11.33 22.02
C GLU A 68 7.46 11.66 20.55
N PRO A 69 8.34 12.24 19.70
CA PRO A 69 8.01 12.49 18.30
C PRO A 69 7.71 11.19 17.51
N MET A 70 8.32 10.08 17.89
CA MET A 70 8.07 8.78 17.25
C MET A 70 6.75 8.18 17.74
N VAL A 71 6.44 8.34 19.02
CA VAL A 71 5.14 7.94 19.60
C VAL A 71 4.01 8.72 18.93
N ASP A 72 4.21 10.03 18.70
CA ASP A 72 3.21 10.86 18.02
C ASP A 72 2.94 10.42 16.57
N ARG A 73 3.98 10.02 15.85
CA ARG A 73 3.84 9.46 14.49
C ARG A 73 3.11 8.11 14.47
N LEU A 74 3.14 7.37 15.55
CA LEU A 74 2.46 6.08 15.69
C LEU A 74 0.95 6.23 15.93
N LYS A 75 0.48 7.39 16.39
CA LYS A 75 -0.92 7.63 16.72
C LYS A 75 -1.84 7.58 15.52
N LEU A 76 -2.87 6.74 15.58
CA LEU A 76 -3.97 6.69 14.62
C LEU A 76 -5.17 7.47 15.16
N THR A 77 -5.16 8.79 14.96
CA THR A 77 -6.35 9.61 15.28
C THR A 77 -7.43 9.43 14.21
N PRO A 78 -8.72 9.74 14.50
CA PRO A 78 -9.77 9.73 13.47
C PRO A 78 -9.40 10.58 12.25
N LYS A 79 -8.74 11.72 12.47
CA LYS A 79 -8.26 12.60 11.39
C LYS A 79 -7.19 11.92 10.53
N VAL A 80 -6.24 11.22 11.13
CA VAL A 80 -5.20 10.47 10.39
C VAL A 80 -5.84 9.38 9.53
N LEU A 81 -6.78 8.62 10.08
CA LEU A 81 -7.49 7.57 9.35
C LEU A 81 -8.34 8.14 8.20
N GLU A 82 -9.00 9.28 8.42
CA GLU A 82 -9.72 9.97 7.34
C GLU A 82 -8.77 10.47 6.25
N THR A 83 -7.61 11.03 6.62
CA THR A 83 -6.59 11.44 5.64
C THR A 83 -6.09 10.25 4.81
N CYS A 84 -5.89 9.08 5.43
CA CYS A 84 -5.53 7.85 4.72
C CYS A 84 -6.64 7.41 3.75
N ALA A 85 -7.90 7.47 4.17
CA ALA A 85 -9.03 7.13 3.32
C ALA A 85 -9.14 8.07 2.11
N GLN A 86 -9.00 9.38 2.33
CA GLN A 86 -8.96 10.37 1.26
C GLN A 86 -7.78 10.15 0.31
N GLY A 87 -6.61 9.78 0.83
CA GLY A 87 -5.44 9.41 0.03
C GLY A 87 -5.72 8.23 -0.90
N CYS A 88 -6.42 7.20 -0.44
CA CYS A 88 -6.85 6.08 -1.27
C CYS A 88 -7.80 6.52 -2.40
N GLU A 89 -8.74 7.41 -2.10
CA GLU A 89 -9.68 7.95 -3.09
C GLU A 89 -8.98 8.83 -4.12
N GLN A 90 -8.01 9.64 -3.70
CA GLN A 90 -7.18 10.45 -4.59
C GLN A 90 -6.37 9.57 -5.54
N LEU A 91 -5.73 8.51 -5.02
CA LEU A 91 -5.00 7.54 -5.85
C LEU A 91 -5.93 6.85 -6.86
N ALA A 92 -7.15 6.50 -6.46
CA ALA A 92 -8.14 5.90 -7.36
C ALA A 92 -8.61 6.86 -8.48
N ALA A 93 -8.46 8.17 -8.30
CA ALA A 93 -8.80 9.18 -9.29
C ALA A 93 -7.62 9.56 -10.21
N MET A 94 -6.40 9.15 -9.87
CA MET A 94 -5.22 9.41 -10.69
C MET A 94 -5.20 8.52 -11.93
N PRO A 95 -4.58 8.98 -13.04
CA PRO A 95 -4.32 8.12 -14.20
C PRO A 95 -3.47 6.91 -13.82
N ASP A 96 -3.82 5.74 -14.36
CA ASP A 96 -2.98 4.54 -14.21
C ASP A 96 -1.84 4.59 -15.24
N VAL A 97 -0.63 4.78 -14.76
CA VAL A 97 0.57 4.88 -15.59
C VAL A 97 1.20 3.52 -15.90
N ILE A 98 0.68 2.43 -15.29
CA ILE A 98 1.23 1.09 -15.51
C ILE A 98 0.84 0.59 -16.90
N GLY A 99 1.85 0.30 -17.72
CA GLY A 99 1.66 -0.13 -19.11
C GLY A 99 1.48 1.02 -20.11
N GLU A 100 1.61 2.26 -19.67
CA GLU A 100 1.62 3.41 -20.58
C GLU A 100 2.87 3.37 -21.49
N ILE A 101 2.66 3.61 -22.78
CA ILE A 101 3.76 3.70 -23.75
C ILE A 101 4.12 5.17 -23.95
N ILE A 102 5.35 5.52 -23.61
CA ILE A 102 5.87 6.88 -23.76
C ILE A 102 6.97 6.95 -24.82
N GLY A 103 7.20 8.14 -25.37
CA GLY A 103 8.29 8.40 -26.30
C GLY A 103 8.19 7.64 -27.61
N MET A 104 7.00 7.36 -28.11
CA MET A 104 6.77 6.64 -29.36
C MET A 104 7.40 7.37 -30.54
N LYS A 105 8.38 6.74 -31.21
CA LYS A 105 9.09 7.29 -32.40
C LYS A 105 9.04 6.28 -33.53
N GLN A 106 8.84 6.79 -34.75
CA GLN A 106 8.99 6.01 -35.97
C GLN A 106 10.47 5.95 -36.37
N GLN A 107 10.95 4.72 -36.56
CA GLN A 107 12.30 4.47 -37.04
C GLN A 107 12.36 4.53 -38.59
N PRO A 108 13.55 4.72 -39.19
CA PRO A 108 13.69 4.71 -40.67
C PRO A 108 13.16 3.46 -41.36
N SER A 109 13.14 2.33 -40.63
CA SER A 109 12.57 1.05 -41.09
C SER A 109 11.03 1.03 -41.15
N GLY A 110 10.36 2.08 -40.66
CA GLY A 110 8.90 2.11 -40.49
C GLY A 110 8.38 1.54 -39.20
N ILE A 111 9.23 0.92 -38.37
CA ILE A 111 8.87 0.38 -37.05
C ILE A 111 8.70 1.53 -36.08
N ARG A 112 7.67 1.43 -35.17
CA ARG A 112 7.43 2.38 -34.10
C ARG A 112 7.95 1.80 -32.80
N VAL A 113 8.79 2.54 -32.09
CA VAL A 113 9.42 2.13 -30.82
C VAL A 113 9.05 3.13 -29.72
N GLY A 114 8.64 2.62 -28.57
CA GLY A 114 8.36 3.38 -27.37
C GLY A 114 8.87 2.65 -26.13
N GLN A 115 8.82 3.33 -24.97
CA GLN A 115 9.13 2.76 -23.65
C GLN A 115 7.83 2.48 -22.90
N MET A 116 7.80 1.33 -22.20
CA MET A 116 6.72 0.93 -21.29
C MET A 116 7.23 0.79 -19.88
#